data_28d53e92bc04364b82d371d37f7b85d9
#
_entry.id   28d53e92bc04364b82d371d37f7b85d9
#
_cell.length_a   1.000
_cell.length_b   1.000
_cell.length_c   1.000
_cell.angle_alpha   90.00
_cell.angle_beta   90.00
_cell.angle_gamma   90.00
#
_symmetry.space_group_name_H-M   'P 1'
#
loop_
_entity.id
_entity.type
_entity.pdbx_description
1 polymer ?
#
loop_
_entity_poly.entity_id
_entity_poly.type
_entity_poly.pdbx_seq_one_letter_code
_entity_poly.pdbx_strand_id
1 'polypeptide(L)'
;MLFRSEEGRDVVNKMVRVADLTRNAFINGDISTVMSPRTVITWAENSDIFKDVGFAFRLTFLNKCDELERPIVAEFYQRCFGIELPESTVNIALS
;
A
#
# COMPACT_ATOMS: atom_id res chain seq x y z
N MET A 1 -3.96 -15.30 -12.70
CA MET A 1 -3.53 -14.86 -11.39
C MET A 1 -2.54 -13.71 -11.50
N LEU A 2 -2.70 -12.68 -10.71
CA LEU A 2 -1.93 -11.44 -10.83
C LEU A 2 -0.42 -11.64 -10.68
N PHE A 3 0.01 -12.57 -9.83
CA PHE A 3 1.43 -12.70 -9.49
C PHE A 3 2.16 -13.83 -10.20
N ARG A 4 1.61 -14.34 -11.28
CA ARG A 4 2.27 -15.41 -12.06
C ARG A 4 3.08 -14.90 -13.25
N SER A 5 2.87 -13.67 -13.65
CA SER A 5 3.55 -13.07 -14.80
C SER A 5 4.68 -12.16 -14.34
N GLU A 6 5.45 -11.66 -15.30
CA GLU A 6 6.46 -10.64 -15.02
C GLU A 6 5.82 -9.40 -14.43
N GLU A 7 4.62 -9.10 -14.90
CA GLU A 7 3.85 -7.98 -14.39
C GLU A 7 3.56 -8.16 -12.90
N GLY A 8 3.25 -9.39 -12.50
CA GLY A 8 3.03 -9.69 -11.09
C GLY A 8 4.30 -9.51 -10.26
N ARG A 9 5.44 -9.91 -10.80
CA ARG A 9 6.73 -9.71 -10.12
C ARG A 9 7.02 -8.24 -9.92
N ASP A 10 6.73 -7.42 -10.92
CA ASP A 10 6.95 -5.99 -10.84
C ASP A 10 6.08 -5.38 -9.74
N VAL A 11 4.84 -5.83 -9.64
CA VAL A 11 3.93 -5.38 -8.59
C VAL A 11 4.47 -5.75 -7.21
N VAL A 12 4.91 -6.99 -7.04
CA VAL A 12 5.47 -7.44 -5.75
C VAL A 12 6.72 -6.64 -5.39
N ASN A 13 7.59 -6.39 -6.36
CA ASN A 13 8.78 -5.60 -6.12
C ASN A 13 8.43 -4.18 -5.66
N LYS A 14 7.41 -3.59 -6.24
CA LYS A 14 6.93 -2.27 -5.82
C LYS A 14 6.35 -2.30 -4.41
N MET A 15 5.63 -3.37 -4.08
CA MET A 15 5.10 -3.55 -2.73
C MET A 15 6.21 -3.61 -1.69
N VAL A 16 7.27 -4.35 -1.99
CA VAL A 16 8.43 -4.44 -1.09
C VAL A 16 9.08 -3.07 -0.93
N ARG A 17 9.14 -2.31 -2.02
CA ARG A 17 9.72 -0.97 -1.97
C ARG A 17 8.89 -0.04 -1.10
N VAL A 18 7.56 -0.13 -1.17
CA VAL A 18 6.68 0.64 -0.27
C VAL A 18 6.95 0.24 1.18
N ALA A 19 7.10 -1.06 1.45
CA ALA A 19 7.39 -1.53 2.79
C ALA A 19 8.71 -0.97 3.30
N ASP A 20 9.73 -0.91 2.45
CA ASP A 20 11.03 -0.34 2.83
C ASP A 20 10.90 1.15 3.15
N LEU A 21 10.11 1.88 2.37
CA LEU A 21 9.88 3.30 2.63
C LEU A 21 9.18 3.51 3.98
N THR A 22 8.20 2.66 4.31
CA THR A 22 7.52 2.76 5.60
C THR A 22 8.49 2.45 6.74
N ARG A 23 9.38 1.48 6.55
CA ARG A 23 10.37 1.13 7.56
C ARG A 23 11.32 2.30 7.82
N ASN A 24 11.82 2.91 6.77
CA ASN A 24 12.72 4.05 6.90
C ASN A 24 12.03 5.23 7.58
N ALA A 25 10.80 5.50 7.21
CA ALA A 25 10.02 6.56 7.84
C ALA A 25 9.76 6.27 9.31
N PHE A 26 9.51 5.01 9.65
CA PHE A 26 9.31 4.60 11.04
C PHE A 26 10.59 4.82 11.86
N ILE A 27 11.73 4.41 11.30
CA ILE A 27 13.02 4.60 11.97
C ILE A 27 13.33 6.08 12.18
N ASN A 28 12.97 6.92 11.22
CA ASN A 28 13.18 8.36 11.29
C ASN A 28 12.16 9.07 12.19
N GLY A 29 11.12 8.37 12.63
CA GLY A 29 10.10 8.95 13.47
C GLY A 29 9.01 9.69 12.73
N ASP A 30 8.95 9.55 11.41
CA ASP A 30 7.96 10.23 10.59
C ASP A 30 6.57 9.57 10.66
N ILE A 31 6.55 8.25 10.87
CA ILE A 31 5.31 7.52 11.06
C ILE A 31 5.47 6.55 12.23
N SER A 32 4.35 6.13 12.79
CA SER A 32 4.33 5.24 13.95
C SER A 32 3.98 3.79 13.59
N THR A 33 3.72 3.52 12.33
CA THR A 33 3.34 2.18 11.86
C THR A 33 4.32 1.73 10.78
N VAL A 34 4.74 0.47 10.86
CA VAL A 34 5.65 -0.09 9.86
C VAL A 34 4.97 -1.26 9.15
N MET A 35 5.22 -1.40 7.85
CA MET A 35 4.70 -2.53 7.10
C MET A 35 5.64 -3.71 7.26
N SER A 36 5.16 -4.76 7.92
CA SER A 36 5.93 -5.99 8.11
C SER A 36 5.87 -6.87 6.86
N PRO A 37 6.76 -7.87 6.74
CA PRO A 37 6.69 -8.81 5.63
C PRO A 37 5.33 -9.50 5.54
N ARG A 38 4.73 -9.83 6.68
CA ARG A 38 3.40 -10.45 6.68
C ARG A 38 2.35 -9.52 6.10
N THR A 39 2.46 -8.24 6.39
CA THR A 39 1.53 -7.25 5.83
C THR A 39 1.67 -7.18 4.31
N VAL A 40 2.89 -7.27 3.80
CA VAL A 40 3.12 -7.30 2.35
C VAL A 40 2.44 -8.51 1.72
N ILE A 41 2.56 -9.68 2.36
CA ILE A 41 1.92 -10.89 1.87
C ILE A 41 0.40 -10.74 1.86
N THR A 42 -0.15 -10.20 2.93
CA THR A 42 -1.60 -9.97 3.02
C THR A 42 -2.06 -8.98 1.95
N TRP A 43 -1.28 -7.93 1.73
CA TRP A 43 -1.57 -6.96 0.68
C TRP A 43 -1.57 -7.64 -0.69
N ALA A 44 -0.58 -8.48 -0.96
CA ALA A 44 -0.49 -9.19 -2.23
C ALA A 44 -1.70 -10.12 -2.44
N GLU A 45 -2.08 -10.84 -1.39
CA GLU A 45 -3.23 -11.72 -1.44
C GLU A 45 -4.52 -10.94 -1.72
N ASN A 46 -4.71 -9.84 -1.02
CA ASN A 46 -5.89 -9.01 -1.21
C ASN A 46 -5.91 -8.37 -2.59
N SER A 47 -4.74 -7.99 -3.11
CA SER A 47 -4.65 -7.42 -4.45
C SER A 47 -5.11 -8.43 -5.50
N ASP A 48 -4.80 -9.70 -5.31
CA ASP A 48 -5.22 -10.74 -6.21
C ASP A 48 -6.73 -10.99 -6.10
N ILE A 49 -7.25 -10.97 -4.88
CA ILE A 49 -8.69 -11.19 -4.64
C ILE A 49 -9.52 -10.06 -5.23
N PHE A 50 -9.15 -8.82 -4.97
CA PHE A 50 -9.93 -7.66 -5.41
C PHE A 50 -9.55 -7.16 -6.79
N LYS A 51 -8.45 -7.69 -7.36
CA LYS A 51 -7.94 -7.24 -8.66
C LYS A 51 -7.63 -5.74 -8.67
N ASP A 52 -7.24 -5.20 -7.51
CA ASP A 52 -6.99 -3.78 -7.35
C ASP A 52 -5.94 -3.58 -6.26
N VAL A 53 -4.74 -3.23 -6.69
CA VAL A 53 -3.58 -3.07 -5.79
C VAL A 53 -3.79 -1.90 -4.84
N GLY A 54 -4.32 -0.80 -5.35
CA GLY A 54 -4.56 0.40 -4.54
C GLY A 54 -5.61 0.20 -3.48
N PHE A 55 -6.73 -0.42 -3.86
CA PHE A 55 -7.80 -0.71 -2.93
C PHE A 55 -7.32 -1.67 -1.82
N ALA A 56 -6.59 -2.71 -2.23
CA ALA A 56 -6.02 -3.66 -1.29
C ALA A 56 -5.04 -2.98 -0.32
N PHE A 57 -4.23 -2.04 -0.81
CA PHE A 57 -3.32 -1.28 0.03
C PHE A 57 -4.07 -0.50 1.10
N ARG A 58 -5.16 0.14 0.72
CA ARG A 58 -5.97 0.89 1.68
C ARG A 58 -6.54 0.00 2.76
N LEU A 59 -7.10 -1.14 2.36
CA LEU A 59 -7.69 -2.08 3.30
C LEU A 59 -6.65 -2.72 4.22
N THR A 60 -5.49 -3.06 3.66
CA THR A 60 -4.50 -3.84 4.37
C THR A 60 -3.65 -2.98 5.29
N PHE A 61 -3.32 -1.78 4.87
CA PHE A 61 -2.37 -0.96 5.61
C PHE A 61 -2.81 0.46 5.87
N LEU A 62 -3.23 1.18 4.83
CA LEU A 62 -3.49 2.62 4.96
C LEU A 62 -4.54 2.94 6.02
N ASN A 63 -5.63 2.17 6.05
CA ASN A 63 -6.70 2.40 7.02
C ASN A 63 -6.29 2.14 8.46
N LYS A 64 -5.18 1.41 8.65
CA LYS A 64 -4.67 1.13 9.99
C LYS A 64 -3.69 2.19 10.47
N CYS A 65 -3.26 3.06 9.58
CA CYS A 65 -2.35 4.12 9.92
C CYS A 65 -3.11 5.26 10.61
N ASP A 66 -2.38 6.02 11.43
CA ASP A 66 -2.92 7.23 12.02
C ASP A 66 -3.37 8.16 10.89
N GLU A 67 -4.51 8.80 11.09
CA GLU A 67 -5.08 9.69 10.09
C GLU A 67 -4.10 10.77 9.62
N LEU A 68 -3.29 11.29 10.54
CA LEU A 68 -2.33 12.33 10.22
C LEU A 68 -1.15 11.78 9.41
N GLU A 69 -0.91 10.49 9.49
CA GLU A 69 0.19 9.84 8.79
C GLU A 69 -0.21 9.27 7.43
N ARG A 70 -1.50 9.15 7.18
CA ARG A 70 -1.99 8.59 5.93
C ARG A 70 -1.49 9.28 4.67
N PRO A 71 -1.42 10.63 4.63
CA PRO A 71 -0.88 11.29 3.44
C PRO A 71 0.57 10.92 3.15
N ILE A 72 1.37 10.71 4.18
CA ILE A 72 2.77 10.33 4.03
C ILE A 72 2.87 8.93 3.41
N VAL A 73 2.08 8.01 3.96
CA VAL A 73 2.06 6.61 3.49
C VAL A 73 1.48 6.52 2.07
N ALA A 74 0.45 7.30 1.80
CA ALA A 74 -0.15 7.34 0.46
C ALA A 74 0.86 7.83 -0.58
N GLU A 75 1.71 8.79 -0.20
CA GLU A 75 2.77 9.28 -1.08
C GLU A 75 3.77 8.18 -1.42
N PHE A 76 4.10 7.32 -0.45
CA PHE A 76 4.99 6.20 -0.72
C PHE A 76 4.41 5.28 -1.80
N TYR A 77 3.12 5.01 -1.72
CA TYR A 77 2.45 4.20 -2.73
C TYR A 77 2.53 4.88 -4.10
N GLN A 78 2.19 6.16 -4.16
CA GLN A 78 2.22 6.92 -5.41
C GLN A 78 3.61 6.93 -6.02
N ARG A 79 4.62 7.07 -5.17
CA ARG A 79 6.01 7.11 -5.62
C ARG A 79 6.45 5.81 -6.25
N CYS A 80 6.01 4.69 -5.70
CA CYS A 80 6.42 3.38 -6.19
C CYS A 80 5.58 2.89 -7.36
N PHE A 81 4.29 3.19 -7.37
CA PHE A 81 3.37 2.72 -8.41
C PHE A 81 3.10 3.75 -9.49
N GLY A 82 3.44 4.99 -9.26
CA GLY A 82 3.28 6.04 -10.26
C GLY A 82 1.84 6.47 -10.50
N ILE A 83 0.92 6.07 -9.64
CA ILE A 83 -0.50 6.44 -9.74
C ILE A 83 -1.02 6.84 -8.37
N GLU A 84 -1.98 7.74 -8.36
CA GLU A 84 -2.59 8.15 -7.10
C GLU A 84 -3.50 7.05 -6.58
N LEU A 85 -3.61 6.97 -5.26
CA LEU A 85 -4.59 6.11 -4.63
C LEU A 85 -5.98 6.59 -4.98
N PRO A 86 -6.94 5.66 -5.17
CA PRO A 86 -8.30 6.04 -5.54
C PRO A 86 -9.06 6.61 -4.35
N GLU A 87 -8.78 7.87 -4.02
CA GLU A 87 -9.48 8.55 -2.93
C GLU A 87 -10.97 8.62 -3.19
N SER A 88 -11.31 8.74 -4.45
CA SER A 88 -12.72 8.78 -4.85
C SER A 88 -13.48 7.56 -4.35
N THR A 89 -12.80 6.44 -4.22
CA THR A 89 -13.42 5.22 -3.69
C THR A 89 -13.88 5.44 -2.26
N VAL A 90 -13.03 6.08 -1.46
CA VAL A 90 -13.36 6.38 -0.07
C VAL A 90 -14.45 7.44 -0.02
N ASN A 91 -14.34 8.46 -0.83
CA ASN A 91 -15.33 9.53 -0.85
C ASN A 91 -16.70 9.01 -1.28
N ILE A 92 -16.71 8.11 -2.24
CA ILE A 92 -17.96 7.49 -2.68
C ILE A 92 -18.57 6.69 -1.55
N ALA A 93 -17.74 5.97 -0.82
CA ALA A 93 -18.21 5.18 0.32
C ALA A 93 -18.76 6.07 1.43
N LEU A 94 -18.23 7.26 1.55
CA LEU A 94 -18.66 8.21 2.57
C LEU A 94 -19.86 9.05 2.12
N SER A 95 -20.04 9.11 0.84
CA SER A 95 -21.10 9.96 0.27
C SER A 95 -22.44 9.25 0.30
#